data_d97e4554a704794269499433edf2194e
#
_entry.id   d97e4554a704794269499433edf2194e
#
_cell.length_a   1.000
_cell.length_b   1.000
_cell.length_c   1.000
_cell.angle_alpha   90.00
_cell.angle_beta   90.00
_cell.angle_gamma   90.00
#
_symmetry.space_group_name_H-M   'P 1'
#
loop_
_entity.id
_entity.type
_entity.pdbx_description
1 polymer ?
#
loop_
_entity_poly.entity_id
_entity_poly.type
_entity_poly.pdbx_seq_one_letter_code
_entity_poly.pdbx_strand_id
1 'polypeptide(L)'
;SSKYPGILFDAIEINTGLLVFGEKQQFLLATDSDILNPDSARLSSIATYNYNTAVPPFSLGTVAGFVDNAGAHSRFFVISNVAREGEPNVNELSKVVSRKLSKDIDLLANSRENTAIFFGKTNSDEVFGYKYFNVADKQIQSSWFRWKFPRPLRYHCVVNDSYILVDNQNFLQRIDLIRDDESTVQEHGNEYLIHLDNYSSATGSYNSTTRQTTFNLSWLANVDRSVDLVAIQPGTSGVMYQTLDVPSSGTTVTLAGNWSGSTTFGYNYSMEVKLPKFFVQKVTGERTVNEERGSLVVHRVKPSFGRLGQYQAVVTRTGKADFTSDFTSSTYDQYLFNDVIVEDEYQGVIPVYEKNNNFNLSIKSTSPLPATLISLTWEGDYSPKYYKNV
;
A
#
# COMPACT_ATOMS: atom_id res chain seq x y z
N SER A 1 -27.36 -40.00 6.94
CA SER A 1 -26.19 -39.51 6.23
C SER A 1 -25.76 -38.20 6.89
N SER A 2 -24.56 -38.18 7.48
CA SER A 2 -24.05 -37.00 8.12
C SER A 2 -23.89 -35.87 7.08
N LYS A 3 -24.65 -34.79 7.25
CA LYS A 3 -24.53 -33.59 6.43
C LYS A 3 -23.25 -32.78 6.76
N TYR A 4 -22.41 -33.27 7.67
CA TYR A 4 -21.24 -32.56 8.19
C TYR A 4 -19.99 -33.12 7.55
N PRO A 5 -19.33 -32.35 6.70
CA PRO A 5 -18.10 -32.77 6.07
C PRO A 5 -16.91 -32.46 6.97
N GLY A 6 -16.45 -33.48 7.68
CA GLY A 6 -15.13 -33.42 8.28
C GLY A 6 -14.98 -32.59 9.56
N ILE A 7 -13.78 -32.13 9.78
CA ILE A 7 -13.35 -31.41 10.99
C ILE A 7 -13.77 -29.94 10.88
N LEU A 8 -14.27 -29.39 11.98
CA LEU A 8 -14.51 -27.96 12.16
C LEU A 8 -13.27 -27.36 12.80
N PHE A 9 -12.77 -26.25 12.25
CA PHE A 9 -11.51 -25.64 12.67
C PHE A 9 -11.72 -24.38 13.49
N ASP A 10 -12.60 -23.49 13.01
CA ASP A 10 -12.79 -22.17 13.58
C ASP A 10 -14.24 -21.72 13.52
N ALA A 11 -14.57 -20.72 14.31
CA ALA A 11 -15.86 -20.05 14.28
C ALA A 11 -15.71 -18.57 14.59
N ILE A 12 -16.54 -17.72 13.98
CA ILE A 12 -16.58 -16.29 14.23
C ILE A 12 -18.02 -15.80 14.30
N GLU A 13 -18.29 -14.93 15.25
CA GLU A 13 -19.61 -14.29 15.40
C GLU A 13 -19.84 -13.25 14.30
N ILE A 14 -21.04 -13.25 13.75
CA ILE A 14 -21.60 -12.20 12.90
C ILE A 14 -22.98 -11.80 13.42
N ASN A 15 -23.51 -10.68 12.94
CA ASN A 15 -24.80 -10.14 13.44
C ASN A 15 -25.99 -11.12 13.41
N THR A 16 -25.94 -12.14 12.56
CA THR A 16 -27.05 -13.11 12.37
C THR A 16 -26.77 -14.49 12.91
N GLY A 17 -25.63 -14.71 13.54
CA GLY A 17 -25.28 -16.01 14.08
C GLY A 17 -23.79 -16.28 14.13
N LEU A 18 -23.43 -17.54 14.14
CA LEU A 18 -22.06 -18.00 14.18
C LEU A 18 -21.66 -18.61 12.84
N LEU A 19 -20.65 -18.04 12.20
CA LEU A 19 -20.00 -18.66 11.05
C LEU A 19 -19.03 -19.73 11.53
N VAL A 20 -19.15 -20.92 10.98
CA VAL A 20 -18.32 -22.07 11.32
C VAL A 20 -17.56 -22.52 10.10
N PHE A 21 -16.25 -22.70 10.24
CA PHE A 21 -15.33 -23.03 9.16
C PHE A 21 -14.89 -24.49 9.25
N GLY A 22 -15.28 -25.27 8.24
CA GLY A 22 -14.76 -26.60 7.98
C GLY A 22 -13.67 -26.58 6.92
N GLU A 23 -13.01 -27.72 6.69
CA GLU A 23 -11.91 -27.83 5.73
C GLU A 23 -12.28 -27.35 4.32
N LYS A 24 -13.46 -27.74 3.85
CA LYS A 24 -13.91 -27.47 2.47
C LYS A 24 -15.27 -26.79 2.40
N GLN A 25 -15.82 -26.40 3.52
CA GLN A 25 -17.17 -25.87 3.59
C GLN A 25 -17.34 -24.92 4.76
N GLN A 26 -18.07 -23.85 4.54
CA GLN A 26 -18.44 -22.87 5.56
C GLN A 26 -19.94 -22.98 5.85
N PHE A 27 -20.27 -22.82 7.11
CA PHE A 27 -21.64 -22.97 7.61
C PHE A 27 -22.04 -21.73 8.40
N LEU A 28 -23.33 -21.43 8.36
CA LEU A 28 -23.97 -20.49 9.27
C LEU A 28 -24.78 -21.26 10.29
N LEU A 29 -24.47 -21.09 11.55
CA LEU A 29 -25.30 -21.50 12.66
C LEU A 29 -26.15 -20.31 13.10
N ALA A 30 -27.42 -20.33 12.79
CA ALA A 30 -28.39 -19.31 13.13
C ALA A 30 -29.51 -19.87 14.01
N THR A 31 -30.15 -18.97 14.74
CA THR A 31 -31.34 -19.32 15.55
C THR A 31 -32.44 -18.32 15.26
N ASP A 32 -33.69 -18.72 15.54
CA ASP A 32 -34.87 -17.87 15.34
C ASP A 32 -35.09 -16.87 16.52
N SER A 33 -34.19 -16.87 17.52
CA SER A 33 -34.25 -16.02 18.72
C SER A 33 -32.87 -15.42 19.03
N ASP A 34 -32.84 -14.32 19.79
CA ASP A 34 -31.62 -13.65 20.25
C ASP A 34 -30.75 -14.54 21.16
N ILE A 35 -31.28 -15.63 21.65
CA ILE A 35 -30.59 -16.60 22.49
C ILE A 35 -30.43 -17.90 21.70
N LEU A 36 -29.23 -18.45 21.65
CA LEU A 36 -28.96 -19.73 21.00
C LEU A 36 -29.74 -20.84 21.70
N ASN A 37 -30.84 -21.25 21.07
CA ASN A 37 -31.67 -22.36 21.54
C ASN A 37 -31.36 -23.60 20.69
N PRO A 38 -30.92 -24.71 21.30
CA PRO A 38 -30.64 -25.97 20.58
C PRO A 38 -31.77 -26.47 19.72
N ASP A 39 -33.01 -26.24 20.14
CA ASP A 39 -34.21 -26.73 19.42
C ASP A 39 -34.53 -25.91 18.16
N SER A 40 -34.12 -24.64 18.11
CA SER A 40 -34.31 -23.75 16.95
C SER A 40 -33.02 -23.51 16.15
N ALA A 41 -31.89 -24.02 16.60
CA ALA A 41 -30.61 -23.85 15.94
C ALA A 41 -30.60 -24.56 14.57
N ARG A 42 -30.28 -23.82 13.52
CA ARG A 42 -30.14 -24.31 12.16
C ARG A 42 -28.73 -24.12 11.65
N LEU A 43 -28.17 -25.20 11.11
CA LEU A 43 -26.87 -25.15 10.44
C LEU A 43 -27.09 -25.20 8.91
N SER A 44 -26.78 -24.12 8.24
CA SER A 44 -26.90 -23.98 6.78
C SER A 44 -25.53 -23.91 6.14
N SER A 45 -25.32 -24.67 5.06
CA SER A 45 -24.08 -24.52 4.24
C SER A 45 -24.22 -23.26 3.40
N ILE A 46 -23.21 -22.39 3.46
CA ILE A 46 -23.20 -21.10 2.76
C ILE A 46 -22.17 -21.02 1.65
N ALA A 47 -21.08 -21.79 1.76
CA ALA A 47 -20.02 -21.78 0.75
C ALA A 47 -19.19 -23.05 0.78
N THR A 48 -18.50 -23.33 -0.34
CA THR A 48 -17.63 -24.49 -0.52
C THR A 48 -16.24 -24.03 -0.95
N TYR A 49 -15.51 -23.44 0.00
CA TYR A 49 -14.12 -23.01 -0.21
C TYR A 49 -13.19 -23.76 0.76
N ASN A 50 -11.95 -23.91 0.39
CA ASN A 50 -10.95 -24.50 1.28
C ASN A 50 -10.49 -23.43 2.28
N TYR A 51 -10.79 -23.68 3.54
CA TYR A 51 -10.38 -22.80 4.62
C TYR A 51 -8.88 -22.97 4.91
N ASN A 52 -8.16 -21.86 4.97
CA ASN A 52 -6.76 -21.85 5.37
C ASN A 52 -6.64 -21.82 6.90
N THR A 53 -6.34 -22.97 7.49
CA THR A 53 -6.25 -23.12 8.95
C THR A 53 -5.07 -22.39 9.59
N ALA A 54 -4.09 -21.94 8.81
CA ALA A 54 -2.97 -21.14 9.33
C ALA A 54 -3.38 -19.68 9.61
N VAL A 55 -4.52 -19.24 9.06
CA VAL A 55 -5.01 -17.86 9.19
C VAL A 55 -6.42 -17.90 9.78
N PRO A 56 -6.60 -17.48 11.05
CA PRO A 56 -7.93 -17.47 11.65
C PRO A 56 -8.90 -16.53 10.90
N PRO A 57 -10.21 -16.80 10.95
CA PRO A 57 -11.18 -15.87 10.39
C PRO A 57 -11.17 -14.57 11.18
N PHE A 58 -11.50 -13.48 10.55
CA PHE A 58 -11.43 -12.15 11.15
C PHE A 58 -12.67 -11.32 10.85
N SER A 59 -13.00 -10.41 11.77
CA SER A 59 -14.13 -9.51 11.65
C SER A 59 -13.74 -8.21 10.98
N LEU A 60 -14.58 -7.76 10.05
CA LEU A 60 -14.54 -6.46 9.40
C LEU A 60 -15.72 -5.56 9.81
N GLY A 61 -16.14 -5.66 11.05
CA GLY A 61 -17.36 -5.03 11.57
C GLY A 61 -18.57 -5.93 11.39
N THR A 62 -19.42 -5.62 10.43
CA THR A 62 -20.65 -6.40 10.16
C THR A 62 -20.42 -7.65 9.30
N VAL A 63 -19.23 -7.85 8.79
CA VAL A 63 -18.86 -8.96 7.90
C VAL A 63 -17.67 -9.74 8.46
N ALA A 64 -17.57 -11.00 8.08
CA ALA A 64 -16.43 -11.84 8.42
C ALA A 64 -15.56 -12.12 7.19
N GLY A 65 -14.26 -12.14 7.38
CA GLY A 65 -13.29 -12.48 6.35
C GLY A 65 -12.56 -13.78 6.63
N PHE A 66 -12.16 -14.47 5.57
CA PHE A 66 -11.32 -15.66 5.64
C PHE A 66 -10.43 -15.81 4.40
N VAL A 67 -9.39 -16.62 4.53
CA VAL A 67 -8.46 -16.92 3.44
C VAL A 67 -8.68 -18.34 2.95
N ASP A 68 -8.74 -18.51 1.64
CA ASP A 68 -8.77 -19.81 0.94
C ASP A 68 -7.43 -20.01 0.23
N ASN A 69 -6.83 -21.20 0.35
CA ASN A 69 -5.55 -21.56 -0.28
C ASN A 69 -5.65 -22.76 -1.24
N ALA A 70 -6.85 -23.10 -1.74
CA ALA A 70 -7.07 -24.21 -2.64
C ALA A 70 -6.38 -24.08 -4.00
N GLY A 71 -6.12 -22.88 -4.44
CA GLY A 71 -5.57 -22.59 -5.78
C GLY A 71 -4.05 -22.45 -5.83
N ALA A 72 -3.56 -21.95 -6.96
CA ALA A 72 -2.16 -21.55 -7.13
C ALA A 72 -1.76 -20.32 -6.30
N HIS A 73 -2.74 -19.57 -5.84
CA HIS A 73 -2.60 -18.37 -5.02
C HIS A 73 -3.64 -18.37 -3.92
N SER A 74 -3.33 -17.76 -2.78
CA SER A 74 -4.32 -17.52 -1.74
C SER A 74 -5.38 -16.55 -2.22
N ARG A 75 -6.62 -16.76 -1.78
CA ARG A 75 -7.77 -15.91 -2.10
C ARG A 75 -8.40 -15.39 -0.81
N PHE A 76 -8.80 -14.14 -0.84
CA PHE A 76 -9.44 -13.50 0.28
C PHE A 76 -10.94 -13.34 0.02
N PHE A 77 -11.75 -13.90 0.90
CA PHE A 77 -13.20 -13.87 0.85
C PHE A 77 -13.78 -13.12 2.04
N VAL A 78 -14.91 -12.47 1.78
CA VAL A 78 -15.72 -11.83 2.79
C VAL A 78 -17.14 -12.40 2.72
N ILE A 79 -17.67 -12.72 3.87
CA ILE A 79 -19.06 -13.16 4.05
C ILE A 79 -19.83 -11.99 4.64
N SER A 80 -20.73 -11.41 3.86
CA SER A 80 -21.64 -10.35 4.30
C SER A 80 -23.00 -10.92 4.59
N ASN A 81 -23.64 -10.34 5.59
CA ASN A 81 -25.04 -10.63 5.87
C ASN A 81 -25.91 -9.92 4.84
N VAL A 82 -26.75 -10.67 4.15
CA VAL A 82 -27.79 -10.09 3.31
C VAL A 82 -29.01 -9.85 4.18
N ALA A 83 -29.36 -8.59 4.37
CA ALA A 83 -30.53 -8.19 5.11
C ALA A 83 -31.80 -8.90 4.60
N ARG A 84 -32.50 -9.53 5.50
CA ARG A 84 -33.91 -10.00 5.47
C ARG A 84 -34.29 -11.27 4.74
N GLU A 85 -33.58 -11.83 3.79
CA GLU A 85 -34.02 -13.05 3.06
C GLU A 85 -32.97 -14.17 2.98
N GLY A 86 -32.15 -14.33 3.97
CA GLY A 86 -31.72 -15.68 4.37
C GLY A 86 -30.40 -16.21 3.83
N GLU A 87 -29.78 -15.76 2.75
CA GLU A 87 -28.50 -16.34 2.30
C GLU A 87 -27.34 -15.36 2.43
N PRO A 88 -26.29 -15.72 3.20
CA PRO A 88 -25.07 -14.93 3.27
C PRO A 88 -24.42 -14.82 1.88
N ASN A 89 -24.01 -13.63 1.50
CA ASN A 89 -23.29 -13.41 0.26
C ASN A 89 -21.78 -13.57 0.50
N VAL A 90 -21.16 -14.46 -0.29
CA VAL A 90 -19.72 -14.69 -0.26
C VAL A 90 -19.07 -13.99 -1.45
N ASN A 91 -18.23 -13.02 -1.16
CA ASN A 91 -17.59 -12.21 -2.19
C ASN A 91 -16.05 -12.31 -2.11
N GLU A 92 -15.40 -12.55 -3.24
CA GLU A 92 -13.94 -12.56 -3.35
C GLU A 92 -13.41 -11.13 -3.55
N LEU A 93 -12.73 -10.57 -2.55
CA LEU A 93 -12.12 -9.26 -2.62
C LEU A 93 -10.74 -9.26 -3.29
N SER A 94 -10.06 -10.40 -3.31
CA SER A 94 -8.73 -10.55 -3.92
C SER A 94 -8.76 -10.72 -5.44
N LYS A 95 -9.91 -10.79 -6.08
CA LYS A 95 -10.08 -11.11 -7.51
C LYS A 95 -9.18 -10.27 -8.43
N VAL A 96 -9.01 -8.97 -8.13
CA VAL A 96 -8.18 -8.06 -8.94
C VAL A 96 -6.67 -8.25 -8.73
N VAL A 97 -6.28 -8.81 -7.59
CA VAL A 97 -4.87 -9.04 -7.21
C VAL A 97 -4.53 -10.52 -7.00
N SER A 98 -5.44 -11.45 -7.33
CA SER A 98 -5.32 -12.87 -7.02
C SER A 98 -3.99 -13.49 -7.48
N ARG A 99 -3.46 -13.06 -8.63
CA ARG A 99 -2.17 -13.52 -9.14
C ARG A 99 -0.95 -12.92 -8.44
N LYS A 100 -1.15 -11.93 -7.58
CA LYS A 100 -0.08 -11.24 -6.83
C LYS A 100 0.05 -11.78 -5.43
N LEU A 101 -1.05 -12.22 -4.82
CA LEU A 101 -1.02 -12.79 -3.48
C LEU A 101 -0.19 -14.07 -3.47
N SER A 102 0.68 -14.18 -2.48
CA SER A 102 1.48 -15.39 -2.27
C SER A 102 0.58 -16.59 -2.04
N LYS A 103 1.03 -17.77 -2.48
CA LYS A 103 0.44 -19.01 -2.04
C LYS A 103 0.84 -19.25 -0.57
N ASP A 104 -0.07 -19.89 0.18
CA ASP A 104 0.16 -20.27 1.57
C ASP A 104 0.45 -19.08 2.49
N ILE A 105 -0.41 -18.06 2.44
CA ILE A 105 -0.45 -17.00 3.45
C ILE A 105 -0.66 -17.65 4.81
N ASP A 106 0.19 -17.36 5.77
CA ASP A 106 0.18 -17.90 7.13
C ASP A 106 0.18 -16.82 8.22
N LEU A 107 0.27 -15.55 7.83
CA LEU A 107 0.25 -14.42 8.74
C LEU A 107 -0.87 -13.45 8.38
N LEU A 108 -1.62 -13.03 9.38
CA LEU A 108 -2.68 -12.03 9.25
C LEU A 108 -2.65 -11.05 10.42
N ALA A 109 -2.75 -9.77 10.09
CA ALA A 109 -2.95 -8.71 11.07
C ALA A 109 -4.12 -7.83 10.63
N ASN A 110 -5.03 -7.53 11.55
CA ASN A 110 -6.24 -6.76 11.28
C ASN A 110 -6.30 -5.54 12.17
N SER A 111 -6.43 -4.36 11.58
CA SER A 111 -6.72 -3.11 12.27
C SER A 111 -8.15 -2.68 11.94
N ARG A 112 -9.05 -2.80 12.92
CA ARG A 112 -10.43 -2.34 12.78
C ARG A 112 -10.53 -0.82 12.72
N GLU A 113 -9.79 -0.13 13.57
CA GLU A 113 -9.79 1.34 13.68
C GLU A 113 -9.27 1.99 12.41
N ASN A 114 -8.19 1.46 11.84
CA ASN A 114 -7.62 1.96 10.59
C ASN A 114 -8.22 1.33 9.33
N THR A 115 -9.23 0.48 9.48
CA THR A 115 -9.90 -0.21 8.36
C THR A 115 -8.92 -0.84 7.38
N ALA A 116 -7.93 -1.55 7.92
CA ALA A 116 -6.85 -2.17 7.14
C ALA A 116 -6.59 -3.60 7.58
N ILE A 117 -6.28 -4.47 6.61
CA ILE A 117 -5.92 -5.86 6.82
C ILE A 117 -4.61 -6.12 6.11
N PHE A 118 -3.73 -6.82 6.78
CA PHE A 118 -2.40 -7.15 6.29
C PHE A 118 -2.24 -8.66 6.20
N PHE A 119 -1.82 -9.12 5.03
CA PHE A 119 -1.58 -10.53 4.72
C PHE A 119 -0.09 -10.72 4.47
N GLY A 120 0.50 -11.67 5.16
CA GLY A 120 1.90 -12.00 5.05
C GLY A 120 2.13 -13.49 4.92
N LYS A 121 3.38 -13.82 4.63
CA LYS A 121 3.88 -15.19 4.65
C LYS A 121 5.20 -15.22 5.42
N THR A 122 5.33 -16.18 6.32
CA THR A 122 6.58 -16.41 7.03
C THR A 122 7.74 -16.61 6.06
N ASN A 123 8.85 -15.95 6.30
CA ASN A 123 10.05 -15.90 5.43
C ASN A 123 9.84 -15.21 4.07
N SER A 124 8.78 -14.41 3.92
CA SER A 124 8.62 -13.48 2.78
C SER A 124 8.93 -12.05 3.21
N ASP A 125 9.51 -11.29 2.32
CA ASP A 125 9.77 -9.85 2.49
C ASP A 125 8.59 -8.96 2.05
N GLU A 126 7.48 -9.57 1.62
CA GLU A 126 6.31 -8.86 1.12
C GLU A 126 5.11 -9.03 2.05
N VAL A 127 4.41 -7.92 2.28
CA VAL A 127 3.11 -7.86 2.95
C VAL A 127 2.11 -7.19 2.02
N PHE A 128 0.98 -7.84 1.83
CA PHE A 128 -0.14 -7.27 1.09
C PHE A 128 -1.12 -6.65 2.06
N GLY A 129 -1.49 -5.40 1.81
CA GLY A 129 -2.49 -4.70 2.58
C GLY A 129 -3.76 -4.47 1.78
N TYR A 130 -4.89 -4.59 2.45
CA TYR A 130 -6.20 -4.21 1.94
C TYR A 130 -6.78 -3.13 2.84
N LYS A 131 -6.92 -1.92 2.32
CA LYS A 131 -7.55 -0.80 3.03
C LYS A 131 -8.93 -0.55 2.44
N TYR A 132 -9.90 -0.33 3.31
CA TYR A 132 -11.29 -0.10 2.91
C TYR A 132 -11.88 1.08 3.69
N PHE A 133 -12.89 1.70 3.11
CA PHE A 133 -13.64 2.77 3.74
C PHE A 133 -15.13 2.51 3.56
N ASN A 134 -15.83 2.40 4.67
CA ASN A 134 -17.26 2.16 4.72
C ASN A 134 -17.97 3.40 5.25
N VAL A 135 -19.12 3.74 4.65
CA VAL A 135 -20.05 4.71 5.19
C VAL A 135 -21.35 3.96 5.47
N ALA A 136 -21.74 3.89 6.72
CA ALA A 136 -22.77 2.95 7.19
C ALA A 136 -22.43 1.52 6.73
N ASP A 137 -23.37 0.83 6.11
CA ASP A 137 -23.18 -0.56 5.66
C ASP A 137 -22.65 -0.67 4.22
N LYS A 138 -22.27 0.46 3.58
CA LYS A 138 -21.83 0.47 2.20
C LYS A 138 -20.35 0.76 2.10
N GLN A 139 -19.62 -0.13 1.45
CA GLN A 139 -18.22 0.12 1.08
C GLN A 139 -18.16 1.16 -0.03
N ILE A 140 -17.55 2.31 0.27
CA ILE A 140 -17.40 3.43 -0.65
C ILE A 140 -16.10 3.30 -1.45
N GLN A 141 -15.03 2.89 -0.78
CA GLN A 141 -13.71 2.79 -1.40
C GLN A 141 -12.94 1.61 -0.82
N SER A 142 -12.14 1.00 -1.66
CA SER A 142 -11.15 0.02 -1.21
C SER A 142 -9.95 0.01 -2.13
N SER A 143 -8.81 -0.36 -1.57
CA SER A 143 -7.55 -0.39 -2.29
C SER A 143 -6.65 -1.51 -1.76
N TRP A 144 -5.95 -2.15 -2.68
CA TRP A 144 -4.87 -3.06 -2.36
C TRP A 144 -3.55 -2.34 -2.51
N PHE A 145 -2.63 -2.59 -1.57
CA PHE A 145 -1.26 -2.12 -1.62
C PHE A 145 -0.30 -3.23 -1.20
N ARG A 146 0.98 -3.02 -1.43
CA ARG A 146 2.03 -3.95 -1.06
C ARG A 146 3.16 -3.18 -0.41
N TRP A 147 3.59 -3.66 0.75
CA TRP A 147 4.85 -3.27 1.36
C TRP A 147 5.90 -4.32 1.06
N LYS A 148 7.11 -3.87 0.80
CA LYS A 148 8.28 -4.71 0.67
C LYS A 148 9.31 -4.26 1.71
N PHE A 149 9.66 -5.18 2.60
CA PHE A 149 10.61 -4.94 3.65
C PHE A 149 12.02 -5.37 3.22
N PRO A 150 13.10 -4.80 3.80
CA PRO A 150 14.46 -5.20 3.48
C PRO A 150 14.80 -6.62 3.92
N ARG A 151 14.03 -7.19 4.87
CA ARG A 151 14.22 -8.54 5.41
C ARG A 151 12.92 -9.31 5.45
N PRO A 152 13.00 -10.65 5.30
CA PRO A 152 11.83 -11.51 5.43
C PRO A 152 11.19 -11.44 6.81
N LEU A 153 9.86 -11.50 6.84
CA LEU A 153 9.07 -11.51 8.06
C LEU A 153 9.13 -12.87 8.76
N ARG A 154 9.15 -12.82 10.08
CA ARG A 154 8.90 -13.96 10.95
C ARG A 154 7.49 -13.92 11.53
N TYR A 155 7.04 -12.73 11.92
CA TYR A 155 5.73 -12.51 12.51
C TYR A 155 5.28 -11.07 12.30
N HIS A 156 3.97 -10.84 12.28
CA HIS A 156 3.38 -9.51 12.36
C HIS A 156 2.06 -9.49 13.13
N CYS A 157 1.71 -8.34 13.68
CA CYS A 157 0.42 -8.08 14.31
C CYS A 157 0.08 -6.59 14.24
N VAL A 158 -1.15 -6.25 14.58
CA VAL A 158 -1.55 -4.87 14.86
C VAL A 158 -1.92 -4.77 16.33
N VAL A 159 -1.34 -3.78 17.00
CA VAL A 159 -1.64 -3.43 18.39
C VAL A 159 -1.98 -1.96 18.43
N ASN A 160 -3.22 -1.65 18.82
CA ASN A 160 -3.80 -0.32 18.69
C ASN A 160 -3.65 0.20 17.25
N ASP A 161 -3.03 1.36 17.05
CA ASP A 161 -2.82 1.99 15.76
C ASP A 161 -1.45 1.70 15.15
N SER A 162 -0.75 0.73 15.68
CA SER A 162 0.59 0.38 15.22
C SER A 162 0.63 -1.01 14.61
N TYR A 163 1.18 -1.12 13.40
CA TYR A 163 1.57 -2.37 12.78
C TYR A 163 2.97 -2.74 13.29
N ILE A 164 3.06 -3.88 13.92
CA ILE A 164 4.30 -4.39 14.52
C ILE A 164 4.75 -5.59 13.71
N LEU A 165 6.01 -5.63 13.34
CA LEU A 165 6.60 -6.76 12.65
C LEU A 165 7.91 -7.20 13.32
N VAL A 166 8.19 -8.49 13.22
CA VAL A 166 9.46 -9.09 13.61
C VAL A 166 10.05 -9.74 12.38
N ASP A 167 11.27 -9.38 12.03
CA ASP A 167 11.97 -9.97 10.90
C ASP A 167 12.66 -11.31 11.26
N ASN A 168 13.25 -11.97 10.27
CA ASN A 168 13.94 -13.26 10.46
C ASN A 168 15.22 -13.17 11.29
N GLN A 169 15.71 -11.96 11.57
CA GLN A 169 16.85 -11.70 12.47
C GLN A 169 16.40 -11.28 13.89
N ASN A 170 15.09 -11.31 14.17
CA ASN A 170 14.44 -10.88 15.40
C ASN A 170 14.52 -9.39 15.71
N PHE A 171 14.68 -8.54 14.68
CA PHE A 171 14.47 -7.10 14.85
C PHE A 171 12.98 -6.81 14.92
N LEU A 172 12.59 -6.10 15.96
CA LEU A 172 11.24 -5.57 16.13
C LEU A 172 11.15 -4.20 15.46
N GLN A 173 10.16 -4.04 14.57
CA GLN A 173 9.87 -2.78 13.89
C GLN A 173 8.42 -2.40 14.15
N ARG A 174 8.16 -1.10 14.22
CA ARG A 174 6.85 -0.51 14.43
C ARG A 174 6.55 0.47 13.29
N ILE A 175 5.36 0.38 12.73
CA ILE A 175 4.84 1.32 11.74
C ILE A 175 3.53 1.88 12.30
N ASP A 176 3.47 3.17 12.51
CA ASP A 176 2.24 3.81 12.95
C ASP A 176 1.29 3.96 11.77
N LEU A 177 0.06 3.44 11.93
CA LEU A 177 -0.96 3.44 10.88
C LEU A 177 -1.75 4.75 10.83
N ILE A 178 -1.71 5.51 11.91
CA ILE A 178 -2.17 6.89 11.97
C ILE A 178 -1.01 7.79 11.55
N ARG A 179 -1.33 8.81 10.80
CA ARG A 179 -0.36 9.83 10.43
C ARG A 179 0.14 10.54 11.68
N ASP A 180 1.44 10.42 11.93
CA ASP A 180 2.13 11.13 12.99
C ASP A 180 2.77 12.38 12.41
N ASP A 181 2.50 13.54 13.02
CA ASP A 181 3.05 14.82 12.59
C ASP A 181 4.43 15.11 13.23
N GLU A 182 5.01 14.16 13.99
CA GLU A 182 6.29 14.35 14.67
C GLU A 182 7.49 14.45 13.71
N SER A 183 7.39 13.85 12.51
CA SER A 183 8.46 13.87 11.50
C SER A 183 8.18 14.89 10.43
N THR A 184 8.28 16.14 10.75
CA THR A 184 8.06 17.22 9.79
C THR A 184 9.36 18.00 9.52
N VAL A 185 9.42 18.60 8.35
CA VAL A 185 10.40 19.61 8.01
C VAL A 185 9.67 20.91 7.67
N GLN A 186 10.17 22.02 8.18
CA GLN A 186 9.57 23.34 7.92
C GLN A 186 10.19 23.99 6.69
N GLU A 187 9.35 24.51 5.82
CA GLU A 187 9.75 25.34 4.70
C GLU A 187 8.76 26.51 4.54
N HIS A 188 9.27 27.74 4.47
CA HIS A 188 8.48 28.96 4.35
C HIS A 188 7.28 29.06 5.33
N GLY A 189 7.46 28.53 6.55
CA GLY A 189 6.42 28.52 7.57
C GLY A 189 5.36 27.41 7.43
N ASN A 190 5.49 26.55 6.42
CA ASN A 190 4.67 25.36 6.26
C ASN A 190 5.42 24.12 6.73
N GLU A 191 4.69 23.17 7.31
CA GLU A 191 5.25 21.89 7.72
C GLU A 191 4.92 20.81 6.70
N TYR A 192 5.93 20.05 6.29
CA TYR A 192 5.80 18.92 5.38
C TYR A 192 6.25 17.65 6.08
N LEU A 193 5.51 16.57 5.90
CA LEU A 193 5.92 15.27 6.39
C LEU A 193 7.18 14.78 5.67
N ILE A 194 8.07 14.20 6.45
CA ILE A 194 9.25 13.50 5.94
C ILE A 194 8.87 12.03 5.73
N HIS A 195 9.15 11.51 4.54
CA HIS A 195 8.88 10.11 4.20
C HIS A 195 10.18 9.30 4.29
N LEU A 196 10.59 8.99 5.51
CA LEU A 196 11.75 8.16 5.83
C LEU A 196 11.35 7.04 6.80
N ASP A 197 11.91 5.86 6.58
CA ASP A 197 11.75 4.74 7.49
C ASP A 197 12.81 4.78 8.60
N ASN A 198 12.42 4.38 9.81
CA ASN A 198 13.30 4.22 10.97
C ASN A 198 14.20 5.43 11.22
N TYR A 199 13.60 6.62 11.25
CA TYR A 199 14.30 7.88 11.34
C TYR A 199 14.65 8.29 12.78
N SER A 200 15.68 9.13 12.90
CA SER A 200 16.09 9.77 14.16
C SER A 200 16.81 11.09 13.86
N SER A 201 16.72 12.05 14.75
CA SER A 201 17.37 13.34 14.60
C SER A 201 18.69 13.40 15.35
N ALA A 202 19.66 14.14 14.80
CA ALA A 202 20.95 14.40 15.41
C ALA A 202 21.44 15.82 15.07
N THR A 203 22.30 16.35 15.92
CA THR A 203 23.00 17.62 15.64
C THR A 203 24.47 17.35 15.34
N GLY A 204 24.95 17.91 14.23
CA GLY A 204 26.33 17.73 13.78
C GLY A 204 27.27 18.85 14.19
N SER A 205 28.55 18.57 14.10
CA SER A 205 29.64 19.56 14.29
C SER A 205 30.22 19.94 12.95
N TYR A 206 30.04 21.19 12.54
CA TYR A 206 30.56 21.72 11.29
C TYR A 206 32.01 22.14 11.44
N ASN A 207 32.86 21.72 10.51
CA ASN A 207 34.25 22.16 10.37
C ASN A 207 34.40 23.04 9.12
N SER A 208 34.63 24.33 9.34
CA SER A 208 34.77 25.31 8.25
C SER A 208 36.01 25.11 7.37
N THR A 209 37.08 24.47 7.90
CA THR A 209 38.29 24.18 7.15
C THR A 209 38.07 23.05 6.15
N THR A 210 37.45 21.97 6.55
CA THR A 210 37.13 20.84 5.67
C THR A 210 35.80 21.01 4.94
N ARG A 211 35.00 21.99 5.34
CA ARG A 211 33.64 22.24 4.85
C ARG A 211 32.73 20.99 4.97
N GLN A 212 32.86 20.30 6.09
CA GLN A 212 32.09 19.08 6.36
C GLN A 212 31.46 19.17 7.74
N THR A 213 30.32 18.48 7.88
CA THR A 213 29.64 18.30 9.17
C THR A 213 29.73 16.85 9.57
N THR A 214 30.15 16.59 10.80
CA THR A 214 30.29 15.26 11.37
C THR A 214 29.19 15.01 12.39
N PHE A 215 28.53 13.85 12.30
CA PHE A 215 27.49 13.38 13.21
C PHE A 215 27.89 12.09 13.89
N ASN A 216 27.43 11.92 15.12
CA ASN A 216 27.50 10.65 15.82
C ASN A 216 26.10 10.07 15.95
N LEU A 217 25.80 9.04 15.17
CA LEU A 217 24.50 8.38 15.10
C LEU A 217 24.56 7.06 15.88
N SER A 218 24.45 7.14 17.21
CA SER A 218 24.60 5.97 18.10
C SER A 218 23.65 4.82 17.76
N TRP A 219 22.48 5.10 17.22
CA TRP A 219 21.50 4.11 16.81
C TRP A 219 21.94 3.25 15.60
N LEU A 220 22.94 3.69 14.82
CA LEU A 220 23.52 2.89 13.72
C LEU A 220 24.16 1.58 14.19
N ALA A 221 24.44 1.44 15.48
CA ALA A 221 24.98 0.19 16.02
C ALA A 221 24.00 -0.99 15.85
N ASN A 222 22.69 -0.72 15.78
CA ASN A 222 21.62 -1.72 15.84
C ASN A 222 20.75 -1.78 14.58
N VAL A 223 21.21 -1.25 13.44
CA VAL A 223 20.43 -1.16 12.22
C VAL A 223 21.08 -1.90 11.04
N ASP A 224 20.30 -2.09 9.99
CA ASP A 224 20.81 -2.62 8.73
C ASP A 224 21.71 -1.60 8.04
N ARG A 225 22.94 -2.01 7.76
CA ARG A 225 23.95 -1.16 7.11
C ARG A 225 24.05 -1.40 5.60
N SER A 226 23.22 -2.25 5.05
CA SER A 226 23.16 -2.55 3.61
C SER A 226 22.26 -1.59 2.83
N VAL A 227 21.54 -0.72 3.53
CA VAL A 227 20.60 0.25 2.94
C VAL A 227 21.14 1.66 3.16
N ASP A 228 21.12 2.48 2.12
CA ASP A 228 21.55 3.87 2.20
C ASP A 228 20.65 4.69 3.13
N LEU A 229 21.27 5.64 3.83
CA LEU A 229 20.58 6.62 4.63
C LEU A 229 20.32 7.90 3.83
N VAL A 230 19.31 8.62 4.25
CA VAL A 230 19.08 10.00 3.83
C VAL A 230 19.18 10.90 5.04
N ALA A 231 19.95 11.97 4.90
CA ALA A 231 19.96 13.10 5.81
C ALA A 231 19.04 14.18 5.24
N ILE A 232 18.20 14.78 6.08
CA ILE A 232 17.28 15.85 5.69
C ILE A 232 17.19 16.90 6.78
N GLN A 233 17.19 18.18 6.39
CA GLN A 233 16.93 19.31 7.28
C GLN A 233 16.35 20.51 6.52
N PRO A 234 15.71 21.47 7.22
CA PRO A 234 15.35 22.75 6.61
C PRO A 234 16.57 23.46 6.06
N GLY A 235 16.49 23.90 4.79
CA GLY A 235 17.47 24.74 4.15
C GLY A 235 17.17 26.23 4.31
N THR A 236 17.97 27.08 3.67
CA THR A 236 17.76 28.53 3.68
C THR A 236 16.52 28.92 2.84
N SER A 237 16.26 28.21 1.76
CA SER A 237 15.23 28.56 0.77
C SER A 237 14.39 27.35 0.34
N GLY A 238 14.55 26.23 1.00
CA GLY A 238 13.88 24.97 0.71
C GLY A 238 14.29 23.89 1.70
N VAL A 239 14.19 22.65 1.30
CA VAL A 239 14.58 21.49 2.08
C VAL A 239 15.86 20.89 1.54
N MET A 240 16.88 20.83 2.38
CA MET A 240 18.15 20.15 2.06
C MET A 240 18.00 18.66 2.32
N TYR A 241 18.41 17.81 1.38
CA TYR A 241 18.60 16.41 1.65
C TYR A 241 19.76 15.80 0.87
N GLN A 242 20.38 14.79 1.43
CA GLN A 242 21.48 14.06 0.82
C GLN A 242 21.41 12.58 1.15
N THR A 243 21.53 11.73 0.13
CA THR A 243 21.72 10.28 0.31
C THR A 243 23.19 10.02 0.65
N LEU A 244 23.43 9.09 1.57
CA LEU A 244 24.77 8.74 2.03
C LEU A 244 24.87 7.24 2.28
N ASP A 245 26.04 6.69 2.01
CA ASP A 245 26.38 5.31 2.35
C ASP A 245 26.49 5.16 3.87
N VAL A 246 25.90 4.12 4.42
CA VAL A 246 26.07 3.79 5.83
C VAL A 246 27.50 3.26 6.05
N PRO A 247 28.27 3.80 7.01
CA PRO A 247 29.59 3.28 7.30
C PRO A 247 29.50 1.81 7.72
N SER A 248 30.38 0.97 7.20
CA SER A 248 30.40 -0.49 7.49
C SER A 248 30.61 -0.80 8.98
N SER A 249 31.21 0.12 9.72
CA SER A 249 31.46 0.03 11.16
C SER A 249 31.44 1.41 11.81
N GLY A 250 31.21 1.45 13.13
CA GLY A 250 31.15 2.72 13.87
C GLY A 250 29.79 3.41 13.74
N THR A 251 29.71 4.62 14.27
CA THR A 251 28.47 5.43 14.35
C THR A 251 28.66 6.84 13.77
N THR A 252 29.84 7.12 13.21
CA THR A 252 30.18 8.45 12.70
C THR A 252 29.85 8.56 11.21
N VAL A 253 29.12 9.60 10.86
CA VAL A 253 28.76 9.94 9.49
C VAL A 253 29.22 11.36 9.20
N THR A 254 29.73 11.61 7.99
CA THR A 254 30.22 12.92 7.57
C THR A 254 29.49 13.35 6.30
N LEU A 255 28.92 14.55 6.34
CA LEU A 255 28.23 15.18 5.20
C LEU A 255 29.04 16.35 4.69
N ALA A 256 29.02 16.56 3.38
CA ALA A 256 29.59 17.78 2.79
C ALA A 256 28.66 18.96 3.09
N GLY A 257 29.28 20.12 3.39
CA GLY A 257 28.52 21.33 3.68
C GLY A 257 28.22 21.56 5.17
N ASN A 258 27.51 22.64 5.42
CA ASN A 258 27.10 23.04 6.77
C ASN A 258 25.72 22.49 7.13
N TRP A 259 25.69 21.43 7.92
CA TRP A 259 24.53 20.77 8.47
C TRP A 259 24.48 20.92 10.01
N SER A 260 24.83 22.11 10.50
CA SER A 260 24.96 22.37 11.95
C SER A 260 23.62 22.42 12.71
N GLY A 261 22.49 22.43 12.00
CA GLY A 261 21.15 22.35 12.59
C GLY A 261 20.75 20.94 13.00
N SER A 262 19.52 20.79 13.47
CA SER A 262 18.92 19.48 13.68
C SER A 262 18.68 18.81 12.34
N THR A 263 19.35 17.69 12.12
CA THR A 263 19.29 16.90 10.88
C THR A 263 18.58 15.58 11.20
N THR A 264 17.56 15.25 10.44
CA THR A 264 16.88 13.95 10.53
C THR A 264 17.53 12.97 9.58
N PHE A 265 17.85 11.79 10.09
CA PHE A 265 18.41 10.68 9.33
C PHE A 265 17.43 9.53 9.33
N GLY A 266 17.24 8.87 8.21
CA GLY A 266 16.40 7.69 8.11
C GLY A 266 16.68 6.92 6.83
N TYR A 267 16.06 5.76 6.69
CA TYR A 267 16.16 4.98 5.47
C TYR A 267 15.21 5.52 4.41
N ASN A 268 15.72 5.63 3.19
CA ASN A 268 14.89 5.94 2.05
C ASN A 268 14.07 4.72 1.63
N TYR A 269 12.88 4.96 1.12
CA TYR A 269 12.06 3.95 0.50
C TYR A 269 11.53 4.46 -0.85
N SER A 270 11.06 3.56 -1.69
CA SER A 270 10.44 3.93 -2.95
C SER A 270 8.94 3.70 -2.94
N MET A 271 8.19 4.72 -3.32
CA MET A 271 6.77 4.60 -3.65
C MET A 271 6.63 4.35 -5.15
N GLU A 272 5.85 3.36 -5.54
CA GLU A 272 5.49 3.11 -6.94
C GLU A 272 3.99 2.89 -7.09
N VAL A 273 3.37 3.68 -7.96
CA VAL A 273 1.98 3.51 -8.37
C VAL A 273 1.94 3.06 -9.82
N LYS A 274 1.56 1.79 -10.05
CA LYS A 274 1.32 1.25 -11.39
C LYS A 274 -0.12 1.51 -11.78
N LEU A 275 -0.31 2.28 -12.84
CA LEU A 275 -1.63 2.66 -13.29
C LEU A 275 -2.29 1.51 -14.07
N PRO A 276 -3.62 1.36 -13.97
CA PRO A 276 -4.36 0.43 -14.81
C PRO A 276 -4.35 0.88 -16.27
N LYS A 277 -4.78 0.00 -17.17
CA LYS A 277 -5.01 0.37 -18.58
C LYS A 277 -6.12 1.39 -18.70
N PHE A 278 -5.95 2.34 -19.60
CA PHE A 278 -6.94 3.37 -19.89
C PHE A 278 -7.97 2.86 -20.90
N PHE A 279 -9.23 3.11 -20.61
CA PHE A 279 -10.34 2.76 -21.49
C PHE A 279 -11.37 3.90 -21.53
N VAL A 280 -12.02 4.05 -22.66
CA VAL A 280 -13.25 4.85 -22.74
C VAL A 280 -14.35 4.06 -22.05
N GLN A 281 -15.08 4.71 -21.17
CA GLN A 281 -16.19 4.10 -20.46
C GLN A 281 -17.52 4.38 -21.17
N LYS A 282 -18.34 3.36 -21.26
CA LYS A 282 -19.72 3.44 -21.73
C LYS A 282 -20.68 3.11 -20.61
N VAL A 283 -21.75 3.89 -20.54
CA VAL A 283 -22.89 3.56 -19.66
C VAL A 283 -23.82 2.63 -20.44
N THR A 284 -24.01 1.41 -19.92
CA THR A 284 -24.92 0.42 -20.49
C THR A 284 -25.94 0.03 -19.42
N GLY A 285 -27.13 0.62 -19.49
CA GLY A 285 -28.13 0.54 -18.43
C GLY A 285 -27.61 1.23 -17.14
N GLU A 286 -27.65 0.54 -16.02
CA GLU A 286 -27.17 1.06 -14.73
C GLU A 286 -25.68 0.82 -14.48
N ARG A 287 -24.96 0.23 -15.43
CA ARG A 287 -23.55 -0.16 -15.27
C ARG A 287 -22.64 0.61 -16.19
N THR A 288 -21.51 1.03 -15.66
CA THR A 288 -20.39 1.58 -16.44
C THR A 288 -19.46 0.42 -16.83
N VAL A 289 -19.22 0.25 -18.12
CA VAL A 289 -18.33 -0.80 -18.67
C VAL A 289 -17.23 -0.19 -19.53
N ASN A 290 -16.07 -0.83 -19.56
CA ASN A 290 -14.99 -0.43 -20.42
C ASN A 290 -15.31 -0.79 -21.89
N GLU A 291 -15.10 0.15 -22.81
CA GLU A 291 -15.22 -0.10 -24.24
C GLU A 291 -13.93 -0.70 -24.79
N GLU A 292 -13.91 -2.02 -24.94
CA GLU A 292 -12.73 -2.77 -25.39
C GLU A 292 -12.67 -2.96 -26.91
N ARG A 293 -13.78 -2.71 -27.63
CA ARG A 293 -13.89 -2.96 -29.06
C ARG A 293 -13.28 -1.86 -29.92
N GLY A 294 -13.12 -0.67 -29.35
CA GLY A 294 -12.53 0.46 -30.04
C GLY A 294 -11.00 0.47 -30.03
N SER A 295 -10.40 1.32 -30.83
CA SER A 295 -8.98 1.64 -30.74
C SER A 295 -8.81 2.94 -30.00
N LEU A 296 -8.12 2.94 -28.87
CA LEU A 296 -7.77 4.12 -28.11
C LEU A 296 -6.28 4.37 -28.20
N VAL A 297 -5.88 5.53 -28.70
CA VAL A 297 -4.50 6.04 -28.64
C VAL A 297 -4.45 7.12 -27.58
N VAL A 298 -3.67 6.89 -26.53
CA VAL A 298 -3.46 7.88 -25.47
C VAL A 298 -2.30 8.78 -25.87
N HIS A 299 -2.54 10.08 -25.95
CA HIS A 299 -1.52 11.07 -26.31
C HIS A 299 -0.70 11.50 -25.11
N ARG A 300 -1.37 11.83 -24.03
CA ARG A 300 -0.73 12.27 -22.80
C ARG A 300 -1.56 11.92 -21.58
N VAL A 301 -0.86 11.79 -20.45
CA VAL A 301 -1.47 11.65 -19.13
C VAL A 301 -1.03 12.84 -18.29
N LYS A 302 -1.97 13.44 -17.59
CA LYS A 302 -1.75 14.62 -16.74
C LYS A 302 -2.02 14.23 -15.29
N PRO A 303 -0.97 13.88 -14.50
CA PRO A 303 -1.11 13.72 -13.07
C PRO A 303 -1.28 15.09 -12.41
N SER A 304 -2.18 15.17 -11.44
CA SER A 304 -2.34 16.31 -10.55
C SER A 304 -1.85 15.90 -9.16
N PHE A 305 -0.89 16.64 -8.68
CA PHE A 305 -0.33 16.45 -7.35
C PHE A 305 -0.78 17.61 -6.45
N GLY A 306 -0.94 17.31 -5.16
CA GLY A 306 -0.84 18.28 -4.10
C GLY A 306 0.63 18.57 -3.83
N ARG A 307 1.05 18.50 -2.57
CA ARG A 307 2.46 18.74 -2.21
C ARG A 307 3.39 17.78 -2.94
N LEU A 308 4.38 18.34 -3.62
CA LEU A 308 5.27 17.61 -4.49
C LEU A 308 6.70 18.13 -4.40
N GLY A 309 7.63 17.26 -4.01
CA GLY A 309 9.07 17.52 -4.13
C GLY A 309 9.65 16.89 -5.40
N GLN A 310 9.39 15.62 -5.65
CA GLN A 310 9.95 14.90 -6.79
C GLN A 310 9.07 13.72 -7.19
N TYR A 311 8.98 13.45 -8.48
CA TYR A 311 8.48 12.18 -9.00
C TYR A 311 9.16 11.80 -10.31
N GLN A 312 9.11 10.51 -10.63
CA GLN A 312 9.52 9.94 -11.90
C GLN A 312 8.34 9.22 -12.54
N ALA A 313 8.05 9.52 -13.80
CA ALA A 313 7.09 8.75 -14.58
C ALA A 313 7.82 7.81 -15.53
N VAL A 314 7.45 6.54 -15.54
CA VAL A 314 8.02 5.51 -16.43
C VAL A 314 6.93 4.98 -17.33
N VAL A 315 7.09 5.20 -18.64
CA VAL A 315 6.20 4.66 -19.68
C VAL A 315 6.89 3.47 -20.33
N THR A 316 6.50 2.26 -19.98
CA THR A 316 6.97 1.03 -20.61
C THR A 316 6.12 0.74 -21.83
N ARG A 317 6.74 0.56 -22.99
CA ARG A 317 6.06 0.35 -24.29
C ARG A 317 6.47 -0.97 -24.90
N THR A 318 5.50 -1.72 -25.44
CA THR A 318 5.77 -2.99 -26.10
C THR A 318 6.64 -2.79 -27.34
N GLY A 319 7.82 -3.41 -27.37
CA GLY A 319 8.76 -3.36 -28.51
C GLY A 319 9.52 -2.04 -28.66
N LYS A 320 9.48 -1.15 -27.67
CA LYS A 320 10.23 0.11 -27.64
C LYS A 320 10.96 0.25 -26.32
N ALA A 321 12.00 1.09 -26.30
CA ALA A 321 12.65 1.46 -25.05
C ALA A 321 11.66 2.19 -24.09
N ASP A 322 11.85 2.00 -22.81
CA ASP A 322 11.11 2.73 -21.80
C ASP A 322 11.39 4.23 -21.92
N PHE A 323 10.34 5.02 -21.72
CA PHE A 323 10.45 6.47 -21.65
C PHE A 323 10.32 6.88 -20.19
N THR A 324 11.31 7.61 -19.68
CA THR A 324 11.31 8.14 -18.33
C THR A 324 11.22 9.66 -18.38
N SER A 325 10.32 10.21 -17.59
CA SER A 325 10.16 11.65 -17.38
C SER A 325 10.35 11.93 -15.90
N ASP A 326 11.42 12.63 -15.56
CA ASP A 326 11.74 13.04 -14.21
C ASP A 326 11.26 14.46 -13.98
N PHE A 327 10.64 14.67 -12.84
CA PHE A 327 10.30 15.97 -12.32
C PHE A 327 10.96 16.13 -10.96
N THR A 328 11.74 17.19 -10.82
CA THR A 328 12.22 17.68 -9.54
C THR A 328 11.75 19.12 -9.42
N SER A 329 11.15 19.45 -8.33
CA SER A 329 10.75 20.82 -8.03
C SER A 329 11.97 21.75 -8.05
N SER A 330 11.73 23.04 -8.17
CA SER A 330 12.78 24.05 -8.30
C SER A 330 13.86 23.90 -7.22
N THR A 331 15.10 23.74 -7.64
CA THR A 331 16.24 23.80 -6.73
C THR A 331 16.72 25.23 -6.66
N TYR A 332 16.71 25.83 -5.48
CA TYR A 332 17.06 27.25 -5.32
C TYR A 332 18.56 27.50 -5.47
N ASP A 333 19.39 26.56 -5.04
CA ASP A 333 20.85 26.69 -5.17
C ASP A 333 21.50 25.35 -5.52
N GLN A 334 21.70 25.12 -6.81
CA GLN A 334 22.36 23.91 -7.32
C GLN A 334 23.85 23.78 -6.90
N TYR A 335 24.47 24.88 -6.43
CA TYR A 335 25.88 24.89 -6.15
C TYR A 335 26.26 24.59 -4.71
N LEU A 336 25.34 24.76 -3.77
CA LEU A 336 25.65 24.61 -2.36
C LEU A 336 24.95 23.44 -1.65
N PHE A 337 23.66 23.17 -1.86
CA PHE A 337 22.95 22.27 -0.94
C PHE A 337 21.78 21.48 -1.49
N ASN A 338 21.50 21.44 -2.79
CA ASN A 338 20.31 20.76 -3.33
C ASN A 338 19.01 21.14 -2.59
N ASP A 339 18.84 22.41 -2.24
CA ASP A 339 17.62 22.89 -1.62
C ASP A 339 16.46 22.70 -2.57
N VAL A 340 15.54 21.80 -2.25
CA VAL A 340 14.37 21.50 -3.03
C VAL A 340 13.17 22.23 -2.44
N ILE A 341 12.49 23.02 -3.27
CA ILE A 341 11.22 23.66 -2.90
C ILE A 341 10.11 22.64 -3.09
N VAL A 342 9.22 22.52 -2.10
CA VAL A 342 8.03 21.68 -2.21
C VAL A 342 6.92 22.51 -2.84
N GLU A 343 6.44 22.08 -4.03
CA GLU A 343 5.28 22.71 -4.67
C GLU A 343 4.01 22.31 -3.95
N ASP A 344 3.14 23.27 -3.65
CA ASP A 344 1.86 22.99 -2.98
C ASP A 344 0.84 22.34 -3.92
N GLU A 345 0.86 22.72 -5.20
CA GLU A 345 0.04 22.12 -6.26
C GLU A 345 0.85 22.04 -7.56
N TYR A 346 0.83 20.88 -8.20
CA TYR A 346 1.52 20.68 -9.46
C TYR A 346 0.71 19.83 -10.43
N GLN A 347 0.66 20.25 -11.68
CA GLN A 347 0.09 19.47 -12.77
C GLN A 347 1.16 19.11 -13.79
N GLY A 348 1.49 17.81 -13.86
CA GLY A 348 2.45 17.28 -14.81
C GLY A 348 1.83 16.97 -16.17
N VAL A 349 2.69 16.80 -17.19
CA VAL A 349 2.31 16.29 -18.51
C VAL A 349 3.27 15.17 -18.91
N ILE A 350 2.75 13.96 -19.04
CA ILE A 350 3.53 12.78 -19.42
C ILE A 350 3.11 12.42 -20.85
N PRO A 351 4.00 12.59 -21.86
CA PRO A 351 3.72 12.19 -23.23
C PRO A 351 3.74 10.67 -23.35
N VAL A 352 2.74 10.08 -23.98
CA VAL A 352 2.60 8.63 -24.16
C VAL A 352 2.62 8.26 -25.63
N TYR A 353 1.71 8.81 -26.43
CA TYR A 353 1.54 8.59 -27.88
C TYR A 353 1.55 7.10 -28.28
N GLU A 354 0.76 6.29 -27.55
CA GLU A 354 0.70 4.86 -27.76
C GLU A 354 -0.74 4.33 -27.58
N LYS A 355 -1.02 3.17 -28.21
CA LYS A 355 -2.28 2.46 -27.97
C LYS A 355 -2.38 2.02 -26.51
N ASN A 356 -3.59 2.11 -25.96
CA ASN A 356 -3.86 1.79 -24.54
C ASN A 356 -3.36 0.38 -24.13
N ASN A 357 -3.35 -0.59 -25.04
CA ASN A 357 -2.90 -1.97 -24.77
C ASN A 357 -1.37 -2.14 -24.83
N ASN A 358 -0.65 -1.20 -25.45
CA ASN A 358 0.77 -1.33 -25.76
C ASN A 358 1.69 -0.65 -24.76
N PHE A 359 1.15 0.03 -23.74
CA PHE A 359 1.97 0.69 -22.72
C PHE A 359 1.47 0.40 -21.32
N ASN A 360 2.35 0.56 -20.35
CA ASN A 360 2.06 0.68 -18.93
C ASN A 360 2.69 1.98 -18.44
N LEU A 361 2.04 2.62 -17.47
CA LEU A 361 2.54 3.83 -16.84
C LEU A 361 2.70 3.58 -15.34
N SER A 362 3.87 3.87 -14.83
CA SER A 362 4.18 3.90 -13.40
C SER A 362 4.59 5.30 -12.98
N ILE A 363 4.15 5.72 -11.82
CA ILE A 363 4.63 6.92 -11.14
C ILE A 363 5.41 6.45 -9.92
N LYS A 364 6.65 6.93 -9.78
CA LYS A 364 7.57 6.56 -8.70
C LYS A 364 8.06 7.80 -7.98
N SER A 365 8.35 7.66 -6.70
CA SER A 365 9.13 8.63 -5.93
C SER A 365 10.10 7.89 -5.01
N THR A 366 11.34 8.36 -5.00
CA THR A 366 12.41 7.88 -4.11
C THR A 366 12.94 9.02 -3.23
N SER A 367 12.25 10.16 -3.27
CA SER A 367 12.58 11.33 -2.45
C SER A 367 11.98 11.21 -1.06
N PRO A 368 12.64 11.69 -0.01
CA PRO A 368 12.06 11.81 1.32
C PRO A 368 10.96 12.88 1.40
N LEU A 369 10.78 13.67 0.35
CA LEU A 369 9.78 14.72 0.26
C LEU A 369 8.42 14.20 -0.21
N PRO A 370 7.33 14.94 0.04
CA PRO A 370 5.99 14.53 -0.37
C PRO A 370 5.87 14.31 -1.90
N ALA A 371 5.03 13.35 -2.29
CA ALA A 371 4.58 13.14 -3.66
C ALA A 371 3.10 12.73 -3.64
N THR A 372 2.23 13.68 -3.33
CA THR A 372 0.81 13.44 -3.09
C THR A 372 0.03 13.44 -4.39
N LEU A 373 -0.14 12.28 -5.02
CA LEU A 373 -0.95 12.13 -6.23
C LEU A 373 -2.43 12.22 -5.90
N ILE A 374 -3.13 13.25 -6.40
CA ILE A 374 -4.55 13.50 -6.14
C ILE A 374 -5.42 12.89 -7.23
N SER A 375 -5.08 13.16 -8.50
CA SER A 375 -5.90 12.72 -9.62
C SER A 375 -5.06 12.54 -10.88
N LEU A 376 -5.68 11.91 -11.88
CA LEU A 376 -5.11 11.69 -13.19
C LEU A 376 -6.16 12.00 -14.25
N THR A 377 -5.78 12.80 -15.23
CA THR A 377 -6.55 12.97 -16.47
C THR A 377 -5.72 12.49 -17.65
N TRP A 378 -6.37 12.12 -18.73
CA TRP A 378 -5.69 11.71 -19.95
C TRP A 378 -6.40 12.23 -21.19
N GLU A 379 -5.65 12.40 -22.25
CA GLU A 379 -6.14 12.86 -23.55
C GLU A 379 -5.74 11.83 -24.61
N GLY A 380 -6.61 11.60 -25.57
CA GLY A 380 -6.34 10.66 -26.63
C GLY A 380 -7.46 10.58 -27.66
N ASP A 381 -7.19 9.87 -28.75
CA ASP A 381 -8.11 9.63 -29.85
C ASP A 381 -8.76 8.26 -29.73
N TYR A 382 -10.07 8.24 -29.77
CA TYR A 382 -10.86 7.03 -29.76
C TYR A 382 -11.54 6.79 -31.12
N SER A 383 -11.29 5.62 -31.72
CA SER A 383 -11.93 5.17 -32.95
C SER A 383 -12.80 3.95 -32.64
N PRO A 384 -14.14 4.07 -32.67
CA PRO A 384 -15.01 2.92 -32.48
C PRO A 384 -14.91 1.97 -33.68
N LYS A 385 -14.84 0.68 -33.43
CA LYS A 385 -14.95 -0.35 -34.48
C LYS A 385 -16.41 -0.77 -34.62
N TYR A 386 -17.03 -0.41 -35.71
CA TYR A 386 -18.33 -0.94 -36.07
C TYR A 386 -18.15 -2.22 -36.87
N TYR A 387 -18.54 -3.35 -36.31
CA TYR A 387 -18.74 -4.55 -37.11
C TYR A 387 -20.13 -4.41 -37.78
N LYS A 388 -20.16 -4.32 -39.10
CA LYS A 388 -21.39 -4.61 -39.81
C LYS A 388 -21.65 -6.11 -39.60
N ASN A 389 -22.75 -6.44 -38.90
CA ASN A 389 -23.29 -7.78 -38.98
C ASN A 389 -23.76 -7.96 -40.43
N VAL A 390 -23.05 -8.78 -41.18
CA VAL A 390 -23.46 -9.26 -42.50
C VAL A 390 -24.34 -10.47 -42.26
#